data_5e1fcebce4d39993c684be0693beec0f
#
_entry.id   5e1fcebce4d39993c684be0693beec0f
#
_cell.length_a   1.000
_cell.length_b   1.000
_cell.length_c   1.000
_cell.angle_alpha   90.00
_cell.angle_beta   90.00
_cell.angle_gamma   90.00
#
_symmetry.space_group_name_H-M   'P 1'
#
loop_
_entity.id
_entity.type
_entity.pdbx_description
1 polymer ?
#
loop_
_entity_poly.entity_id
_entity_poly.type
_entity_poly.pdbx_seq_one_letter_code
_entity_poly.pdbx_strand_id
1 'polypeptide(L)'
;THYAGAWGAEYTRNRVPVQQNQIVLENHRLTCCAAQHTPFVALDSGSATEETGEVFYGALCWSGDFKIIVERNFGGEVRINAGVNDYDTRWVLTAEHPFESPEFVLGYTADGFGGMSKTLFDWQFDYLLPQNKALTPRPVIYNSWYPYEFDVNEENCIAMAQKAARIGAEPVVTTATDVNQ
;
A
#
# COMPACT_ATOMS: atom_id res chain seq x y z
N THR A 1 -3.53 -6.74 -12.66
CA THR A 1 -3.61 -5.35 -12.16
C THR A 1 -2.64 -5.18 -10.97
N HIS A 2 -1.89 -4.11 -10.95
CA HIS A 2 -1.00 -3.67 -9.88
C HIS A 2 -0.93 -2.14 -9.85
N TYR A 3 -0.32 -1.58 -8.81
CA TYR A 3 -0.15 -0.14 -8.66
C TYR A 3 1.33 0.23 -8.66
N ALA A 4 1.68 1.21 -9.50
CA ALA A 4 3.02 1.79 -9.60
C ALA A 4 2.93 3.14 -10.29
N GLY A 5 3.82 4.08 -9.93
CA GLY A 5 3.84 5.39 -10.56
C GLY A 5 4.95 6.28 -10.02
N ALA A 6 5.14 7.42 -10.65
CA ALA A 6 6.09 8.43 -10.20
C ALA A 6 5.63 9.10 -8.90
N TRP A 7 6.49 9.90 -8.30
CA TRP A 7 6.16 10.74 -7.15
C TRP A 7 4.88 11.57 -7.41
N GLY A 8 3.94 11.50 -6.50
CA GLY A 8 2.62 12.12 -6.62
C GLY A 8 1.60 11.33 -7.46
N ALA A 9 1.99 10.18 -8.03
CA ALA A 9 1.15 9.29 -8.82
C ALA A 9 1.42 7.80 -8.50
N GLU A 10 1.87 7.49 -7.29
CA GLU A 10 2.32 6.16 -6.86
C GLU A 10 1.23 5.10 -6.96
N TYR A 11 -0.03 5.51 -6.87
CA TYR A 11 -1.19 4.62 -6.96
C TYR A 11 -1.80 4.54 -8.35
N THR A 12 -1.03 4.82 -9.40
CA THR A 12 -1.50 4.63 -10.76
C THR A 12 -1.75 3.16 -11.04
N ARG A 13 -2.99 2.84 -11.40
CA ARG A 13 -3.41 1.48 -11.72
C ARG A 13 -2.84 1.04 -13.09
N ASN A 14 -2.12 -0.05 -13.08
CA ASN A 14 -1.59 -0.69 -14.27
C ASN A 14 -2.28 -2.05 -14.47
N ARG A 15 -2.79 -2.30 -15.67
CA ARG A 15 -3.40 -3.55 -16.06
C ARG A 15 -2.60 -4.16 -17.21
N VAL A 16 -1.92 -5.27 -16.92
CA VAL A 16 -0.99 -5.91 -17.84
C VAL A 16 -1.43 -7.36 -18.06
N PRO A 17 -1.54 -7.86 -19.31
CA PRO A 17 -1.86 -9.27 -19.55
C PRO A 17 -0.71 -10.17 -19.10
N VAL A 18 -1.04 -11.25 -18.38
CA VAL A 18 -0.09 -12.29 -18.01
C VAL A 18 0.02 -13.25 -19.19
N GLN A 19 1.05 -13.07 -19.98
CA GLN A 19 1.39 -13.96 -21.08
C GLN A 19 2.25 -15.14 -20.57
N GLN A 20 2.81 -15.94 -21.48
CA GLN A 20 3.71 -17.06 -21.14
C GLN A 20 5.08 -16.57 -20.69
N ASN A 21 5.11 -15.78 -19.62
CA ASN A 21 6.32 -15.27 -18.99
C ASN A 21 6.02 -14.82 -17.55
N GLN A 22 6.99 -14.18 -16.94
CA GLN A 22 6.89 -13.65 -15.61
C GLN A 22 6.62 -12.14 -15.64
N ILE A 23 5.77 -11.68 -14.69
CA ILE A 23 5.65 -10.28 -14.29
C ILE A 23 6.22 -10.18 -12.89
N VAL A 24 7.22 -9.34 -12.71
CA VAL A 24 7.87 -9.11 -11.41
C VAL A 24 7.42 -7.75 -10.88
N LEU A 25 6.79 -7.75 -9.72
CA LEU A 25 6.44 -6.56 -8.95
C LEU A 25 7.36 -6.53 -7.75
N GLU A 26 8.23 -5.54 -7.67
CA GLU A 26 9.19 -5.47 -6.58
C GLU A 26 9.44 -4.04 -6.10
N ASN A 27 9.85 -3.94 -4.86
CA ASN A 27 10.46 -2.77 -4.29
C ASN A 27 11.77 -3.16 -3.60
N HIS A 28 12.82 -2.42 -3.87
CA HIS A 28 14.14 -2.56 -3.23
C HIS A 28 14.75 -1.17 -2.91
N ARG A 29 13.90 -0.21 -2.55
CA ARG A 29 14.28 1.17 -2.23
C ARG A 29 13.89 1.58 -0.80
N LEU A 30 13.89 0.64 0.12
CA LEU A 30 13.69 0.83 1.56
C LEU A 30 12.28 1.26 2.00
N THR A 31 11.34 1.50 1.10
CA THR A 31 9.95 1.87 1.43
C THR A 31 8.96 1.09 0.58
N CYS A 32 7.95 0.49 1.21
CA CYS A 32 6.98 -0.35 0.50
C CYS A 32 6.06 0.41 -0.45
N CYS A 33 5.80 1.68 -0.19
CA CYS A 33 4.93 2.53 -1.01
C CYS A 33 5.72 3.44 -1.93
N ALA A 34 6.85 2.95 -2.42
CA ALA A 34 7.66 3.71 -3.35
C ALA A 34 7.05 3.72 -4.76
N ALA A 35 7.60 4.58 -5.60
CA ALA A 35 7.25 4.71 -7.00
C ALA A 35 7.44 3.41 -7.82
N GLN A 36 8.07 2.36 -7.27
CA GLN A 36 8.21 1.10 -7.97
C GLN A 36 6.90 0.34 -8.00
N HIS A 37 6.53 -0.32 -6.91
CA HIS A 37 5.28 -1.10 -6.82
C HIS A 37 4.75 -1.11 -5.38
N THR A 38 3.44 -1.36 -5.24
CA THR A 38 2.82 -1.71 -3.96
C THR A 38 2.82 -3.23 -3.78
N PRO A 39 2.86 -3.74 -2.53
CA PRO A 39 2.86 -5.18 -2.25
C PRO A 39 1.49 -5.81 -2.45
N PHE A 40 0.89 -5.56 -3.62
CA PHE A 40 -0.47 -5.97 -3.97
C PHE A 40 -0.57 -6.37 -5.44
N VAL A 41 -1.35 -7.42 -5.71
CA VAL A 41 -1.65 -7.88 -7.08
C VAL A 41 -3.10 -8.33 -7.18
N ALA A 42 -3.76 -8.02 -8.29
CA ALA A 42 -5.05 -8.58 -8.62
C ALA A 42 -5.02 -9.19 -10.04
N LEU A 43 -5.65 -10.34 -10.18
CA LEU A 43 -5.77 -11.10 -11.42
C LEU A 43 -7.24 -11.20 -11.82
N ASP A 44 -7.51 -10.97 -13.07
CA ASP A 44 -8.84 -11.09 -13.67
C ASP A 44 -8.73 -11.65 -15.09
N SER A 45 -9.85 -12.07 -15.67
CA SER A 45 -9.91 -12.59 -17.06
C SER A 45 -9.65 -11.54 -18.14
N GLY A 46 -9.46 -10.27 -17.78
CA GLY A 46 -9.34 -9.14 -18.69
C GLY A 46 -10.65 -8.39 -18.91
N SER A 47 -11.78 -8.92 -18.46
CA SER A 47 -13.11 -8.34 -18.65
C SER A 47 -13.75 -7.79 -17.37
N ALA A 48 -13.11 -7.97 -16.20
CA ALA A 48 -13.66 -7.45 -14.95
C ALA A 48 -13.75 -5.92 -14.96
N THR A 49 -14.86 -5.42 -14.43
CA THR A 49 -15.17 -4.00 -14.22
C THR A 49 -15.16 -3.67 -12.73
N GLU A 50 -15.58 -2.48 -12.35
CA GLU A 50 -15.78 -2.15 -10.94
C GLU A 50 -16.94 -2.94 -10.30
N GLU A 51 -17.96 -3.30 -11.10
CA GLU A 51 -19.20 -3.87 -10.60
C GLU A 51 -19.35 -5.37 -10.88
N THR A 52 -18.62 -5.90 -11.87
CA THR A 52 -18.81 -7.30 -12.32
C THR A 52 -17.51 -7.96 -12.73
N GLY A 53 -17.48 -9.28 -12.64
CA GLY A 53 -16.38 -10.13 -13.09
C GLY A 53 -15.56 -10.70 -11.95
N GLU A 54 -14.92 -11.83 -12.24
CA GLU A 54 -14.09 -12.53 -11.24
C GLU A 54 -12.74 -11.83 -11.08
N VAL A 55 -12.38 -11.61 -9.81
CA VAL A 55 -11.10 -11.03 -9.42
C VAL A 55 -10.49 -11.86 -8.30
N PHE A 56 -9.31 -12.41 -8.53
CA PHE A 56 -8.43 -13.00 -7.53
C PHE A 56 -7.41 -11.95 -7.13
N TYR A 57 -7.15 -11.78 -5.85
CA TYR A 57 -6.22 -10.76 -5.40
C TYR A 57 -5.37 -11.23 -4.23
N GLY A 58 -4.23 -10.58 -4.04
CA GLY A 58 -3.36 -10.85 -2.92
C GLY A 58 -2.59 -9.64 -2.47
N ALA A 59 -2.36 -9.57 -1.16
CA ALA A 59 -1.59 -8.52 -0.50
C ALA A 59 -0.54 -9.15 0.40
N LEU A 60 0.71 -8.71 0.28
CA LEU A 60 1.79 -9.11 1.16
C LEU A 60 1.85 -8.16 2.37
N CYS A 61 1.69 -8.70 3.57
CA CYS A 61 1.74 -7.94 4.82
C CYS A 61 3.19 -7.66 5.23
N TRP A 62 3.87 -6.83 4.45
CA TRP A 62 5.26 -6.49 4.64
C TRP A 62 5.52 -5.03 4.29
N SER A 63 6.24 -4.31 5.16
CA SER A 63 6.54 -2.88 4.99
C SER A 63 7.94 -2.59 4.43
N GLY A 64 8.77 -3.60 4.26
CA GLY A 64 10.12 -3.50 3.70
C GLY A 64 10.17 -3.85 2.22
N ASP A 65 11.37 -4.14 1.75
CA ASP A 65 11.60 -4.57 0.38
C ASP A 65 10.92 -5.91 0.10
N PHE A 66 10.16 -5.97 -0.97
CA PHE A 66 9.37 -7.14 -1.33
C PHE A 66 9.54 -7.51 -2.81
N LYS A 67 9.16 -8.76 -3.12
CA LYS A 67 9.05 -9.26 -4.49
C LYS A 67 7.80 -10.13 -4.64
N ILE A 68 6.98 -9.83 -5.64
CA ILE A 68 5.85 -10.64 -6.07
C ILE A 68 6.09 -11.03 -7.52
N ILE A 69 6.10 -12.32 -7.80
CA ILE A 69 6.25 -12.85 -9.15
C ILE A 69 4.94 -13.50 -9.55
N VAL A 70 4.38 -13.04 -10.66
CA VAL A 70 3.22 -13.65 -11.30
C VAL A 70 3.68 -14.28 -12.59
N GLU A 71 3.53 -15.58 -12.69
CA GLU A 71 3.93 -16.33 -13.90
C GLU A 71 2.78 -17.14 -14.47
N ARG A 72 2.75 -17.29 -15.79
CA ARG A 72 1.86 -18.21 -16.48
C ARG A 72 2.70 -19.25 -17.21
N ASN A 73 2.48 -20.52 -16.88
CA ASN A 73 3.16 -21.60 -17.53
C ASN A 73 2.55 -21.96 -18.91
N PHE A 74 3.19 -22.86 -19.64
CA PHE A 74 2.71 -23.30 -20.95
C PHE A 74 1.36 -24.05 -20.91
N GLY A 75 0.99 -24.62 -19.76
CA GLY A 75 -0.33 -25.23 -19.52
C GLY A 75 -1.45 -24.24 -19.26
N GLY A 76 -1.12 -22.96 -19.12
CA GLY A 76 -2.09 -21.89 -18.86
C GLY A 76 -2.33 -21.62 -17.37
N GLU A 77 -1.71 -22.36 -16.47
CA GLU A 77 -1.80 -22.16 -15.04
C GLU A 77 -1.06 -20.87 -14.61
N VAL A 78 -1.66 -20.14 -13.69
CA VAL A 78 -1.06 -18.94 -13.12
C VAL A 78 -0.58 -19.23 -11.71
N ARG A 79 0.66 -18.86 -11.42
CA ARG A 79 1.30 -18.98 -10.10
C ARG A 79 1.69 -17.61 -9.59
N ILE A 80 1.49 -17.39 -8.29
CA ILE A 80 1.98 -16.21 -7.58
C ILE A 80 2.99 -16.68 -6.54
N ASN A 81 4.20 -16.10 -6.55
CA ASN A 81 5.18 -16.22 -5.50
C ASN A 81 5.38 -14.85 -4.88
N ALA A 82 5.30 -14.73 -3.57
CA ALA A 82 5.43 -13.47 -2.87
C ALA A 82 6.30 -13.62 -1.62
N GLY A 83 7.07 -12.60 -1.29
CA GLY A 83 7.92 -12.62 -0.12
C GLY A 83 8.85 -11.42 -0.02
N VAL A 84 9.78 -11.50 0.92
CA VAL A 84 10.85 -10.52 1.08
C VAL A 84 11.73 -10.51 -0.16
N ASN A 85 12.17 -9.32 -0.58
CA ASN A 85 13.06 -9.19 -1.73
C ASN A 85 14.44 -9.77 -1.40
N ASP A 86 15.02 -10.45 -2.37
CA ASP A 86 16.37 -11.02 -2.31
C ASP A 86 17.47 -10.02 -2.69
N TYR A 87 17.10 -8.79 -3.06
CA TYR A 87 18.05 -7.74 -3.38
C TYR A 87 18.82 -7.30 -2.12
N ASP A 88 20.13 -7.41 -2.17
CA ASP A 88 21.06 -7.04 -1.09
C ASP A 88 20.68 -7.60 0.31
N THR A 89 19.98 -8.73 0.32
CA THR A 89 19.47 -9.38 1.54
C THR A 89 19.98 -10.80 1.64
N ARG A 90 20.45 -11.17 2.82
CA ARG A 90 20.94 -12.51 3.10
C ARG A 90 20.43 -13.03 4.43
N TRP A 91 19.79 -14.18 4.41
CA TRP A 91 19.31 -14.87 5.60
C TRP A 91 20.10 -16.16 5.82
N VAL A 92 20.61 -16.34 7.04
CA VAL A 92 21.25 -17.59 7.47
C VAL A 92 20.26 -18.33 8.33
N LEU A 93 19.72 -19.42 7.82
CA LEU A 93 18.74 -20.24 8.53
C LEU A 93 19.47 -21.30 9.38
N THR A 94 19.11 -21.36 10.65
CA THR A 94 19.56 -22.41 11.58
C THR A 94 18.34 -22.93 12.34
N ALA A 95 18.51 -24.07 13.02
CA ALA A 95 17.45 -24.62 13.88
C ALA A 95 17.05 -23.66 15.02
N GLU A 96 17.99 -22.81 15.45
CA GLU A 96 17.82 -21.85 16.56
C GLU A 96 17.27 -20.50 16.06
N HIS A 97 17.45 -20.19 14.77
CA HIS A 97 17.02 -18.95 14.13
C HIS A 97 16.21 -19.25 12.85
N PRO A 98 14.97 -19.73 13.00
CA PRO A 98 14.08 -19.93 11.87
C PRO A 98 13.67 -18.57 11.26
N PHE A 99 13.43 -18.56 9.96
CA PHE A 99 12.84 -17.41 9.28
C PHE A 99 11.32 -17.62 9.16
N GLU A 100 10.57 -16.68 9.66
CA GLU A 100 9.12 -16.60 9.46
C GLU A 100 8.85 -15.64 8.30
N SER A 101 8.21 -16.15 7.25
CA SER A 101 7.86 -15.33 6.09
C SER A 101 6.72 -14.37 6.43
N PRO A 102 6.67 -13.17 5.82
CA PRO A 102 5.49 -12.33 5.91
C PRO A 102 4.22 -13.05 5.45
N GLU A 103 3.10 -12.71 6.06
CA GLU A 103 1.80 -13.22 5.63
C GLU A 103 1.44 -12.71 4.23
N PHE A 104 0.85 -13.58 3.43
CA PHE A 104 0.27 -13.22 2.15
C PHE A 104 -1.23 -13.51 2.18
N VAL A 105 -2.02 -12.45 2.18
CA VAL A 105 -3.49 -12.52 2.22
C VAL A 105 -4.02 -12.71 0.82
N LEU A 106 -4.89 -13.70 0.64
CA LEU A 106 -5.54 -14.00 -0.64
C LEU A 106 -7.04 -13.79 -0.53
N GLY A 107 -7.63 -13.27 -1.60
CA GLY A 107 -9.07 -13.10 -1.71
C GLY A 107 -9.59 -13.37 -3.12
N TYR A 108 -10.89 -13.55 -3.18
CA TYR A 108 -11.65 -13.76 -4.42
C TYR A 108 -13.01 -13.07 -4.32
N THR A 109 -13.47 -12.52 -5.43
CA THR A 109 -14.82 -12.00 -5.59
C THR A 109 -15.31 -12.20 -7.02
N ALA A 110 -16.62 -12.30 -7.22
CA ALA A 110 -17.27 -12.25 -8.53
C ALA A 110 -17.87 -10.86 -8.84
N ASP A 111 -17.78 -9.93 -7.89
CA ASP A 111 -18.40 -8.60 -7.94
C ASP A 111 -17.43 -7.51 -8.42
N GLY A 112 -16.47 -7.87 -9.25
CA GLY A 112 -15.51 -6.94 -9.83
C GLY A 112 -14.53 -6.33 -8.84
N PHE A 113 -13.88 -5.24 -9.25
CA PHE A 113 -12.89 -4.55 -8.42
C PHE A 113 -13.50 -3.81 -7.23
N GLY A 114 -14.76 -3.37 -7.32
CA GLY A 114 -15.51 -2.81 -6.19
C GLY A 114 -15.74 -3.84 -5.09
N GLY A 115 -16.16 -5.05 -5.46
CA GLY A 115 -16.30 -6.18 -4.53
C GLY A 115 -14.96 -6.56 -3.88
N MET A 116 -13.88 -6.57 -4.67
CA MET A 116 -12.52 -6.78 -4.16
C MET A 116 -12.15 -5.73 -3.10
N SER A 117 -12.36 -4.45 -3.41
CA SER A 117 -12.03 -3.36 -2.49
C SER A 117 -12.83 -3.48 -1.19
N LYS A 118 -14.14 -3.75 -1.29
CA LYS A 118 -14.99 -3.94 -0.12
C LYS A 118 -14.49 -5.08 0.76
N THR A 119 -14.26 -6.25 0.19
CA THR A 119 -13.80 -7.43 0.94
C THR A 119 -12.43 -7.18 1.61
N LEU A 120 -11.52 -6.49 0.90
CA LEU A 120 -10.22 -6.14 1.46
C LEU A 120 -10.34 -5.15 2.62
N PHE A 121 -11.23 -4.15 2.53
CA PHE A 121 -11.50 -3.23 3.62
C PHE A 121 -12.13 -3.93 4.83
N ASP A 122 -13.12 -4.79 4.63
CA ASP A 122 -13.72 -5.57 5.69
C ASP A 122 -12.65 -6.40 6.42
N TRP A 123 -11.79 -7.08 5.68
CA TRP A 123 -10.65 -7.81 6.26
C TRP A 123 -9.69 -6.90 7.04
N GLN A 124 -9.34 -5.71 6.51
CA GLN A 124 -8.48 -4.76 7.21
C GLN A 124 -9.08 -4.29 8.52
N PHE A 125 -10.38 -4.01 8.54
CA PHE A 125 -11.08 -3.60 9.75
C PHE A 125 -11.16 -4.72 10.79
N ASP A 126 -11.40 -5.94 10.36
CA ASP A 126 -11.63 -7.07 11.26
C ASP A 126 -10.32 -7.67 11.81
N TYR A 127 -9.23 -7.63 11.05
CA TYR A 127 -8.02 -8.40 11.39
C TYR A 127 -6.72 -7.58 11.39
N LEU A 128 -6.59 -6.56 10.58
CA LEU A 128 -5.33 -5.82 10.43
C LEU A 128 -5.26 -4.61 11.37
N LEU A 129 -6.32 -3.83 11.47
CA LEU A 129 -6.34 -2.64 12.31
C LEU A 129 -6.44 -2.99 13.79
N PRO A 130 -5.83 -2.19 14.70
CA PRO A 130 -5.99 -2.37 16.13
C PRO A 130 -7.47 -2.34 16.52
N GLN A 131 -8.01 -3.45 17.01
CA GLN A 131 -9.43 -3.65 17.25
C GLN A 131 -10.06 -2.60 18.19
N ASN A 132 -9.31 -2.11 19.16
CA ASN A 132 -9.77 -1.07 20.08
C ASN A 132 -9.88 0.32 19.42
N LYS A 133 -9.39 0.50 18.19
CA LYS A 133 -9.39 1.77 17.46
C LYS A 133 -9.96 1.67 16.04
N ALA A 134 -10.24 0.47 15.55
CA ALA A 134 -10.65 0.24 14.16
C ALA A 134 -11.88 1.09 13.78
N LEU A 135 -12.89 1.16 14.65
CA LEU A 135 -14.13 1.89 14.44
C LEU A 135 -14.14 3.30 15.05
N THR A 136 -13.04 3.74 15.66
CA THR A 136 -12.95 5.10 16.21
C THR A 136 -12.72 6.10 15.08
N PRO A 137 -13.56 7.13 14.92
CA PRO A 137 -13.32 8.17 13.94
C PRO A 137 -11.93 8.78 14.10
N ARG A 138 -11.26 8.98 12.99
CA ARG A 138 -9.94 9.65 13.00
C ARG A 138 -10.15 11.16 13.17
N PRO A 139 -9.27 11.83 13.94
CA PRO A 139 -9.35 13.27 14.05
C PRO A 139 -9.09 13.95 12.70
N VAL A 140 -9.74 15.06 12.46
CA VAL A 140 -9.48 15.89 11.28
C VAL A 140 -8.18 16.64 11.50
N ILE A 141 -7.14 16.28 10.77
CA ILE A 141 -5.79 16.82 10.92
C ILE A 141 -5.56 17.95 9.93
N TYR A 142 -5.10 19.09 10.42
CA TYR A 142 -4.54 20.15 9.60
C TYR A 142 -3.03 19.98 9.49
N ASN A 143 -2.50 20.07 8.27
CA ASN A 143 -1.07 19.98 7.99
C ASN A 143 -0.58 21.29 7.36
N SER A 144 0.47 21.91 7.91
CA SER A 144 1.04 23.17 7.44
C SER A 144 1.81 23.05 6.12
N TRP A 145 2.18 21.85 5.67
CA TRP A 145 3.00 21.67 4.49
C TRP A 145 2.42 22.33 3.23
N TYR A 146 1.15 22.10 2.96
CA TYR A 146 0.52 22.60 1.74
C TYR A 146 0.51 24.13 1.62
N PRO A 147 0.13 24.90 2.67
CA PRO A 147 0.08 26.36 2.57
C PRO A 147 1.44 27.07 2.76
N TYR A 148 2.41 26.44 3.42
CA TYR A 148 3.64 27.12 3.84
C TYR A 148 4.92 26.44 3.41
N GLU A 149 4.89 25.16 3.09
CA GLU A 149 6.08 24.34 2.80
C GLU A 149 7.17 24.54 3.87
N PHE A 150 8.24 25.28 3.55
CA PHE A 150 9.34 25.60 4.46
C PHE A 150 9.19 26.95 5.17
N ASP A 151 8.22 27.79 4.80
CA ASP A 151 7.97 29.09 5.44
C ASP A 151 7.08 28.94 6.68
N VAL A 152 7.55 28.14 7.63
CA VAL A 152 6.86 27.87 8.90
C VAL A 152 7.44 28.80 9.97
N ASN A 153 6.59 29.70 10.51
CA ASN A 153 6.94 30.60 11.60
C ASN A 153 5.80 30.68 12.62
N GLU A 154 6.07 31.24 13.78
CA GLU A 154 5.12 31.28 14.90
C GLU A 154 3.81 31.98 14.51
N GLU A 155 3.90 33.12 13.82
CA GLU A 155 2.72 33.92 13.44
C GLU A 155 1.81 33.12 12.50
N ASN A 156 2.37 32.52 11.44
CA ASN A 156 1.64 31.70 10.49
C ASN A 156 1.02 30.47 11.16
N CYS A 157 1.75 29.81 12.04
CA CYS A 157 1.26 28.65 12.78
C CYS A 157 0.08 28.99 13.68
N ILE A 158 0.16 30.09 14.44
CA ILE A 158 -0.94 30.55 15.31
C ILE A 158 -2.17 30.93 14.49
N ALA A 159 -1.99 31.71 13.43
CA ALA A 159 -3.08 32.14 12.56
C ALA A 159 -3.82 30.96 11.93
N MET A 160 -3.08 29.95 11.49
CA MET A 160 -3.67 28.75 10.89
C MET A 160 -4.28 27.80 11.92
N ALA A 161 -3.68 27.65 13.10
CA ALA A 161 -4.30 26.88 14.18
C ALA A 161 -5.66 27.44 14.57
N GLN A 162 -5.78 28.78 14.66
CA GLN A 162 -7.05 29.43 14.93
C GLN A 162 -8.09 29.21 13.83
N LYS A 163 -7.68 29.25 12.56
CA LYS A 163 -8.57 28.94 11.43
C LYS A 163 -8.99 27.47 11.41
N ALA A 164 -8.03 26.57 11.61
CA ALA A 164 -8.27 25.13 11.67
C ALA A 164 -9.26 24.76 12.79
N ALA A 165 -9.09 25.33 13.97
CA ALA A 165 -10.00 25.11 15.08
C ALA A 165 -11.43 25.59 14.77
N ARG A 166 -11.61 26.71 14.05
CA ARG A 166 -12.93 27.22 13.65
C ARG A 166 -13.69 26.29 12.70
N ILE A 167 -12.97 25.51 11.89
CA ILE A 167 -13.57 24.54 10.96
C ILE A 167 -13.61 23.12 11.52
N GLY A 168 -13.23 22.92 12.79
CA GLY A 168 -13.34 21.64 13.48
C GLY A 168 -12.13 20.71 13.32
N ALA A 169 -10.98 21.20 12.87
CA ALA A 169 -9.75 20.44 12.92
C ALA A 169 -9.27 20.30 14.37
N GLU A 170 -8.89 19.08 14.75
CA GLU A 170 -8.52 18.77 16.13
C GLU A 170 -7.00 18.91 16.37
N PRO A 171 -6.13 18.18 15.66
CA PRO A 171 -4.68 18.36 15.73
C PRO A 171 -4.15 19.23 14.59
N VAL A 172 -3.12 19.99 14.89
CA VAL A 172 -2.31 20.73 13.92
C VAL A 172 -0.93 20.10 13.84
N VAL A 173 -0.53 19.73 12.63
CA VAL A 173 0.82 19.21 12.35
C VAL A 173 1.60 20.31 11.63
N THR A 174 2.70 20.72 12.22
CA THR A 174 3.66 21.62 11.58
C THR A 174 4.83 20.80 11.05
N THR A 175 5.24 21.07 9.83
CA THR A 175 6.47 20.48 9.28
C THR A 175 7.63 21.23 9.92
N ALA A 176 8.43 20.52 10.73
CA ALA A 176 9.66 21.10 11.26
C ALA A 176 10.65 21.25 10.10
N THR A 177 11.01 22.45 9.78
CA THR A 177 12.27 22.73 9.11
C THR A 177 13.38 22.59 10.13
N ASP A 178 14.49 21.97 9.77
CA ASP A 178 15.70 21.96 10.57
C ASP A 178 16.09 23.39 10.90
N VAL A 179 15.83 23.78 12.12
CA VAL A 179 16.23 25.08 12.65
C VAL A 179 17.66 24.93 13.14
N ASN A 180 18.55 24.66 12.22
CA ASN A 180 19.99 24.86 12.42
C ASN A 180 20.39 26.14 11.71
N GLN A 181 20.05 27.26 12.31
CA GLN A 181 20.70 28.53 12.10
C GLN A 181 20.96 29.20 13.45
#